data_24c1820a375570ef7f69a3413d5b7075
#
_entry.id   24c1820a375570ef7f69a3413d5b7075
#
_cell.length_a   1.000
_cell.length_b   1.000
_cell.length_c   1.000
_cell.angle_alpha   90.00
_cell.angle_beta   90.00
_cell.angle_gamma   90.00
#
_symmetry.space_group_name_H-M   'P 1'
#
loop_
_entity.id
_entity.type
_entity.pdbx_description
1 polymer ?
#
loop_
_entity_poly.entity_id
_entity_poly.type
_entity_poly.pdbx_seq_one_letter_code
_entity_poly.pdbx_strand_id
1 'polypeptide(L)'
;MSSPEQRDEVEMLATMLLIRRFEERASQQYQAQKIGGFCHLYIGQEAVVAGAVAATRPDDYLITAYRDHAHALARGTSADACMAELFGKATGCSRGLGGSMHYFDKANHMYGGHAIVGAHVPLATGMAFAAKYRKEDRVTLCFFGDGAINQGGFHEALNLAGLFKLPVIFICENNFFAMGTSVKRSTSLKEIVDRAEGYDMPGEVVDGMSFREVRDKLGEIIASIRKDPHPAFVEARTYRYRGHSMSDPASYRTKEELEKYRLEDPITRLRAQLTREGKLTNEQFDKLDKSAKEQAMASVKFAEKSAEPPLEDLYKYIYAENDETSEPAPATGRATKPAGRGTSAKNRRATGRTASTNGDSA
;
A
#
# COMPACT_ATOMS: atom_id res chain seq x y z
N MET A 1 -9.69 3.38 -28.60
CA MET A 1 -9.29 2.87 -27.25
C MET A 1 -10.53 2.94 -26.40
N SER A 2 -11.10 1.79 -26.02
CA SER A 2 -12.30 1.74 -25.15
C SER A 2 -11.94 2.36 -23.79
N SER A 3 -12.80 3.28 -23.33
CA SER A 3 -12.76 3.77 -21.94
C SER A 3 -12.71 2.57 -20.99
N PRO A 4 -11.97 2.62 -19.86
CA PRO A 4 -12.10 1.59 -18.84
C PRO A 4 -13.58 1.47 -18.50
N GLU A 5 -14.15 0.24 -18.60
CA GLU A 5 -15.49 -0.02 -18.09
C GLU A 5 -15.49 0.43 -16.64
N GLN A 6 -16.20 1.53 -16.35
CA GLN A 6 -16.36 1.98 -14.98
C GLN A 6 -17.06 0.84 -14.24
N ARG A 7 -16.40 0.28 -13.22
CA ARG A 7 -17.01 -0.73 -12.37
C ARG A 7 -18.30 -0.19 -11.79
N ASP A 8 -19.32 -1.01 -11.79
CA ASP A 8 -20.66 -0.62 -11.30
C ASP A 8 -20.56 -0.17 -9.82
N GLU A 9 -21.16 0.98 -9.52
CA GLU A 9 -21.17 1.56 -8.16
C GLU A 9 -21.83 0.62 -7.13
N VAL A 10 -22.80 -0.20 -7.55
CA VAL A 10 -23.43 -1.22 -6.68
C VAL A 10 -22.46 -2.36 -6.39
N GLU A 11 -21.67 -2.78 -7.37
CA GLU A 11 -20.60 -3.77 -7.19
C GLU A 11 -19.52 -3.24 -6.21
N MET A 12 -19.16 -1.97 -6.37
CA MET A 12 -18.17 -1.36 -5.47
C MET A 12 -18.72 -1.16 -4.04
N LEU A 13 -20.02 -0.88 -3.90
CA LEU A 13 -20.67 -0.89 -2.58
C LEU A 13 -20.65 -2.29 -1.95
N ALA A 14 -20.86 -3.34 -2.74
CA ALA A 14 -20.73 -4.72 -2.27
C ALA A 14 -19.30 -5.03 -1.81
N THR A 15 -18.30 -4.54 -2.53
CA THR A 15 -16.87 -4.64 -2.16
C THR A 15 -16.59 -3.93 -0.83
N MET A 16 -17.08 -2.71 -0.66
CA MET A 16 -16.94 -1.96 0.62
C MET A 16 -17.62 -2.69 1.78
N LEU A 17 -18.79 -3.29 1.55
CA LEU A 17 -19.47 -4.12 2.54
C LEU A 17 -18.66 -5.37 2.89
N LEU A 18 -18.11 -6.06 1.89
CA LEU A 18 -17.25 -7.22 2.11
C LEU A 18 -16.02 -6.86 2.96
N ILE A 19 -15.33 -5.77 2.63
CA ILE A 19 -14.19 -5.26 3.41
C ILE A 19 -14.62 -5.04 4.87
N ARG A 20 -15.70 -4.29 5.11
CA ARG A 20 -16.21 -3.99 6.45
C ARG A 20 -16.52 -5.28 7.23
N ARG A 21 -17.24 -6.23 6.62
CA ARG A 21 -17.64 -7.48 7.30
C ARG A 21 -16.46 -8.41 7.51
N PHE A 22 -15.52 -8.46 6.58
CA PHE A 22 -14.27 -9.18 6.74
C PHE A 22 -13.46 -8.66 7.93
N GLU A 23 -13.25 -7.35 8.01
CA GLU A 23 -12.50 -6.71 9.08
C GLU A 23 -13.18 -6.87 10.47
N GLU A 24 -14.51 -6.82 10.52
CA GLU A 24 -15.27 -7.14 11.74
C GLU A 24 -15.03 -8.58 12.19
N ARG A 25 -14.95 -9.54 11.25
CA ARG A 25 -14.61 -10.94 11.56
C ARG A 25 -13.15 -11.10 11.97
N ALA A 26 -12.23 -10.46 11.26
CA ALA A 26 -10.81 -10.44 11.63
C ALA A 26 -10.63 -9.92 13.08
N SER A 27 -11.33 -8.83 13.45
CA SER A 27 -11.35 -8.32 14.82
C SER A 27 -11.80 -9.37 15.85
N GLN A 28 -12.86 -10.11 15.55
CA GLN A 28 -13.37 -11.16 16.44
C GLN A 28 -12.39 -12.35 16.56
N GLN A 29 -11.77 -12.76 15.44
CA GLN A 29 -10.79 -13.84 15.44
C GLN A 29 -9.49 -13.46 16.15
N TYR A 30 -9.09 -12.19 16.06
CA TYR A 30 -7.98 -11.66 16.84
C TYR A 30 -8.26 -11.73 18.35
N GLN A 31 -9.44 -11.30 18.79
CA GLN A 31 -9.86 -11.42 20.20
C GLN A 31 -9.94 -12.88 20.67
N ALA A 32 -10.28 -13.79 19.77
CA ALA A 32 -10.28 -15.24 20.02
C ALA A 32 -8.87 -15.86 19.96
N GLN A 33 -7.81 -15.04 19.82
CA GLN A 33 -6.40 -15.46 19.77
C GLN A 33 -6.07 -16.42 18.60
N LYS A 34 -6.84 -16.36 17.50
CA LYS A 34 -6.58 -17.15 16.28
C LYS A 34 -5.70 -16.41 15.29
N ILE A 35 -5.53 -15.11 15.45
CA ILE A 35 -4.65 -14.27 14.63
C ILE A 35 -3.48 -13.83 15.49
N GLY A 36 -2.28 -14.18 15.12
CA GLY A 36 -1.04 -13.82 15.81
C GLY A 36 -0.47 -12.47 15.36
N GLY A 37 0.44 -11.93 16.16
CA GLY A 37 1.13 -10.67 15.84
C GLY A 37 0.23 -9.43 15.90
N PHE A 38 0.56 -8.42 15.10
CA PHE A 38 -0.25 -7.20 14.99
C PHE A 38 -1.31 -7.37 13.90
N CYS A 39 -2.52 -6.88 14.18
CA CYS A 39 -3.63 -6.87 13.21
C CYS A 39 -4.14 -5.43 13.05
N HIS A 40 -4.11 -4.91 11.81
CA HIS A 40 -4.43 -3.53 11.48
C HIS A 40 -5.67 -3.46 10.61
N LEU A 41 -6.80 -3.09 11.20
CA LEU A 41 -8.08 -3.04 10.51
C LEU A 41 -8.26 -1.76 9.68
N TYR A 42 -8.90 -1.89 8.53
CA TYR A 42 -9.15 -0.78 7.60
C TYR A 42 -10.48 -0.06 7.81
N ILE A 43 -11.29 -0.48 8.78
CA ILE A 43 -12.67 -0.01 9.04
C ILE A 43 -12.73 1.52 9.10
N GLY A 44 -13.60 2.11 8.27
CA GLY A 44 -13.84 3.54 8.13
C GLY A 44 -13.20 4.18 6.89
N GLN A 45 -12.27 3.50 6.22
CA GLN A 45 -11.50 4.02 5.09
C GLN A 45 -11.88 3.37 3.75
N GLU A 46 -12.95 2.56 3.70
CA GLU A 46 -13.29 1.69 2.57
C GLU A 46 -13.46 2.43 1.25
N ALA A 47 -13.91 3.70 1.29
CA ALA A 47 -14.12 4.51 0.09
C ALA A 47 -12.81 4.83 -0.64
N VAL A 48 -11.67 4.95 0.08
CA VAL A 48 -10.38 5.28 -0.54
C VAL A 48 -9.96 4.17 -1.49
N VAL A 49 -9.83 2.95 -0.98
CA VAL A 49 -9.39 1.82 -1.81
C VAL A 49 -10.43 1.44 -2.87
N ALA A 50 -11.73 1.45 -2.52
CA ALA A 50 -12.80 1.12 -3.46
C ALA A 50 -12.86 2.11 -4.62
N GLY A 51 -12.79 3.42 -4.33
CA GLY A 51 -12.74 4.47 -5.35
C GLY A 51 -11.50 4.37 -6.24
N ALA A 52 -10.34 4.12 -5.64
CA ALA A 52 -9.10 3.96 -6.37
C ALA A 52 -9.12 2.75 -7.31
N VAL A 53 -9.60 1.60 -6.83
CA VAL A 53 -9.69 0.39 -7.66
C VAL A 53 -10.74 0.55 -8.76
N ALA A 54 -11.83 1.28 -8.52
CA ALA A 54 -12.83 1.58 -9.54
C ALA A 54 -12.29 2.50 -10.66
N ALA A 55 -11.27 3.30 -10.37
CA ALA A 55 -10.61 4.18 -11.33
C ALA A 55 -9.49 3.51 -12.13
N THR A 56 -9.04 2.31 -11.72
CA THR A 56 -7.88 1.61 -12.30
C THR A 56 -8.26 0.48 -13.22
N ARG A 57 -7.34 0.08 -14.09
CA ARG A 57 -7.43 -1.16 -14.85
C ARG A 57 -6.93 -2.36 -14.01
N PRO A 58 -7.38 -3.58 -14.34
CA PRO A 58 -6.92 -4.78 -13.64
C PRO A 58 -5.41 -5.00 -13.69
N ASP A 59 -4.71 -4.51 -14.72
CA ASP A 59 -3.28 -4.68 -14.94
C ASP A 59 -2.41 -3.54 -14.34
N ASP A 60 -3.01 -2.50 -13.75
CA ASP A 60 -2.28 -1.49 -12.99
C ASP A 60 -1.71 -2.08 -11.70
N TYR A 61 -0.57 -1.57 -11.25
CA TYR A 61 0.10 -2.04 -10.05
C TYR A 61 -0.44 -1.37 -8.80
N LEU A 62 -0.62 -2.14 -7.75
CA LEU A 62 -1.00 -1.65 -6.43
C LEU A 62 -0.01 -2.14 -5.38
N ILE A 63 0.48 -1.22 -4.56
CA ILE A 63 1.35 -1.50 -3.41
C ILE A 63 0.90 -0.63 -2.23
N THR A 64 0.93 -1.17 -1.01
CA THR A 64 0.42 -0.48 0.17
C THR A 64 1.26 -0.75 1.41
N ALA A 65 0.95 -0.05 2.49
CA ALA A 65 1.48 -0.30 3.82
C ALA A 65 0.83 -1.53 4.48
N TYR A 66 1.07 -1.73 5.74
CA TYR A 66 0.64 -2.87 6.58
C TYR A 66 -0.87 -2.97 6.83
N ARG A 67 -1.69 -2.01 6.42
CA ARG A 67 -3.16 -2.03 6.52
C ARG A 67 -3.76 -2.44 5.17
N ASP A 68 -3.43 -3.65 4.75
CA ASP A 68 -3.50 -4.11 3.38
C ASP A 68 -4.69 -5.04 3.06
N HIS A 69 -5.44 -5.52 4.06
CA HIS A 69 -6.56 -6.43 3.87
C HIS A 69 -7.58 -5.90 2.86
N ALA A 70 -7.97 -4.63 3.03
CA ALA A 70 -8.95 -3.99 2.15
C ALA A 70 -8.43 -3.85 0.71
N HIS A 71 -7.13 -3.56 0.54
CA HIS A 71 -6.49 -3.42 -0.75
C HIS A 71 -6.47 -4.76 -1.50
N ALA A 72 -6.13 -5.85 -0.81
CA ALA A 72 -6.17 -7.20 -1.37
C ALA A 72 -7.58 -7.59 -1.79
N LEU A 73 -8.58 -7.43 -0.89
CA LEU A 73 -9.98 -7.73 -1.19
C LEU A 73 -10.53 -6.91 -2.37
N ALA A 74 -10.26 -5.61 -2.40
CA ALA A 74 -10.70 -4.72 -3.48
C ALA A 74 -10.05 -5.08 -4.83
N ARG A 75 -8.82 -5.60 -4.82
CA ARG A 75 -8.12 -6.07 -6.03
C ARG A 75 -8.59 -7.44 -6.50
N GLY A 76 -9.37 -8.16 -5.70
CA GLY A 76 -9.96 -9.45 -6.06
C GLY A 76 -9.31 -10.66 -5.40
N THR A 77 -8.40 -10.47 -4.47
CA THR A 77 -7.91 -11.57 -3.63
C THR A 77 -9.09 -12.13 -2.82
N SER A 78 -9.27 -13.43 -2.81
CA SER A 78 -10.44 -14.04 -2.16
C SER A 78 -10.42 -13.83 -0.65
N ALA A 79 -11.60 -13.64 -0.06
CA ALA A 79 -11.75 -13.54 1.39
C ALA A 79 -11.22 -14.79 2.12
N ASP A 80 -11.32 -15.97 1.49
CA ASP A 80 -10.78 -17.23 1.99
C ASP A 80 -9.26 -17.18 2.12
N ALA A 81 -8.55 -16.75 1.06
CA ALA A 81 -7.10 -16.63 1.07
C ALA A 81 -6.64 -15.53 2.05
N CYS A 82 -7.37 -14.40 2.12
CA CYS A 82 -7.07 -13.34 3.06
C CYS A 82 -7.21 -13.80 4.53
N MET A 83 -8.29 -14.51 4.87
CA MET A 83 -8.49 -15.00 6.24
C MET A 83 -7.54 -16.14 6.61
N ALA A 84 -7.23 -17.00 5.65
CA ALA A 84 -6.24 -18.06 5.83
C ALA A 84 -4.85 -17.47 6.11
N GLU A 85 -4.49 -16.35 5.47
CA GLU A 85 -3.24 -15.64 5.75
C GLU A 85 -3.20 -15.09 7.17
N LEU A 86 -4.30 -14.47 7.65
CA LEU A 86 -4.40 -14.00 9.04
C LEU A 86 -4.23 -15.13 10.05
N PHE A 87 -4.69 -16.33 9.72
CA PHE A 87 -4.55 -17.52 10.57
C PHE A 87 -3.19 -18.21 10.41
N GLY A 88 -2.30 -17.69 9.57
CA GLY A 88 -0.99 -18.30 9.29
C GLY A 88 -1.08 -19.64 8.54
N LYS A 89 -2.09 -19.83 7.67
CA LYS A 89 -2.35 -21.10 6.98
C LYS A 89 -1.72 -21.15 5.59
N ALA A 90 -1.32 -22.35 5.16
CA ALA A 90 -0.67 -22.59 3.86
C ALA A 90 -1.49 -22.13 2.65
N THR A 91 -2.83 -22.04 2.79
CA THR A 91 -3.75 -21.57 1.75
C THR A 91 -3.93 -20.05 1.74
N GLY A 92 -3.20 -19.32 2.59
CA GLY A 92 -3.16 -17.85 2.60
C GLY A 92 -2.54 -17.28 1.33
N CYS A 93 -2.86 -16.03 1.01
CA CYS A 93 -2.34 -15.34 -0.18
C CYS A 93 -0.81 -15.19 -0.19
N SER A 94 -0.17 -15.20 0.99
CA SER A 94 1.27 -15.25 1.20
C SER A 94 1.70 -16.57 1.88
N ARG A 95 0.94 -17.65 1.68
CA ARG A 95 1.20 -18.99 2.21
C ARG A 95 1.25 -19.09 3.74
N GLY A 96 0.61 -18.16 4.44
CA GLY A 96 0.63 -18.08 5.90
C GLY A 96 1.91 -17.48 6.49
N LEU A 97 2.80 -16.95 5.67
CA LEU A 97 4.09 -16.38 6.08
C LEU A 97 4.04 -14.86 6.30
N GLY A 98 3.02 -14.20 5.76
CA GLY A 98 2.88 -12.75 5.81
C GLY A 98 2.06 -12.24 6.99
N GLY A 99 1.08 -13.00 7.46
CA GLY A 99 0.14 -12.57 8.49
C GLY A 99 -0.66 -11.34 8.07
N SER A 100 -1.02 -10.46 9.03
CA SER A 100 -1.88 -9.29 8.77
C SER A 100 -1.21 -8.15 7.97
N MET A 101 0.10 -8.18 7.74
CA MET A 101 0.83 -7.01 7.25
C MET A 101 1.54 -7.21 5.91
N HIS A 102 1.45 -8.41 5.34
CA HIS A 102 2.23 -8.77 4.15
C HIS A 102 1.41 -9.63 3.20
N TYR A 103 0.28 -9.08 2.71
CA TYR A 103 -0.53 -9.71 1.68
C TYR A 103 0.05 -9.46 0.31
N PHE A 104 0.29 -10.53 -0.46
CA PHE A 104 0.76 -10.48 -1.83
C PHE A 104 -0.15 -11.30 -2.72
N ASP A 105 -0.55 -10.73 -3.86
CA ASP A 105 -1.31 -11.43 -4.89
C ASP A 105 -0.88 -10.95 -6.27
N LYS A 106 0.16 -11.59 -6.81
CA LYS A 106 0.72 -11.26 -8.12
C LYS A 106 -0.30 -11.39 -9.25
N ALA A 107 -1.24 -12.35 -9.15
CA ALA A 107 -2.24 -12.57 -10.18
C ALA A 107 -3.20 -11.36 -10.31
N ASN A 108 -3.50 -10.70 -9.20
CA ASN A 108 -4.31 -9.50 -9.13
C ASN A 108 -3.48 -8.20 -9.12
N HIS A 109 -2.19 -8.25 -9.44
CA HIS A 109 -1.28 -7.11 -9.43
C HIS A 109 -1.24 -6.35 -8.09
N MET A 110 -1.45 -7.07 -6.98
CA MET A 110 -1.28 -6.60 -5.61
C MET A 110 0.12 -6.96 -5.12
N TYR A 111 1.01 -5.97 -5.05
CA TYR A 111 2.43 -6.16 -4.74
C TYR A 111 2.77 -5.84 -3.30
N GLY A 112 1.85 -6.16 -2.43
CA GLY A 112 2.07 -6.34 -1.02
C GLY A 112 1.65 -5.21 -0.12
N GLY A 113 1.44 -5.67 1.12
CA GLY A 113 1.49 -4.90 2.33
C GLY A 113 2.90 -4.90 2.89
N HIS A 114 3.33 -3.77 3.42
CA HIS A 114 4.67 -3.58 3.94
C HIS A 114 4.63 -3.03 5.35
N ALA A 115 5.18 -3.78 6.33
CA ALA A 115 5.17 -3.38 7.73
C ALA A 115 6.09 -2.20 8.03
N ILE A 116 7.23 -2.10 7.33
CA ILE A 116 8.15 -0.99 7.54
C ILE A 116 7.57 0.29 6.93
N VAL A 117 7.25 1.25 7.80
CA VAL A 117 6.58 2.50 7.42
C VAL A 117 7.38 3.26 6.37
N GLY A 118 6.77 3.52 5.21
CA GLY A 118 7.37 4.25 4.10
C GLY A 118 8.34 3.45 3.22
N ALA A 119 8.76 2.22 3.61
CA ALA A 119 9.74 1.44 2.83
C ALA A 119 9.23 1.01 1.45
N HIS A 120 7.92 0.89 1.28
CA HIS A 120 7.29 0.51 0.00
C HIS A 120 7.20 1.67 -1.00
N VAL A 121 7.38 2.92 -0.57
CA VAL A 121 7.34 4.08 -1.47
C VAL A 121 8.46 4.06 -2.52
N PRO A 122 9.73 3.77 -2.15
CA PRO A 122 10.78 3.52 -3.15
C PRO A 122 10.51 2.30 -4.04
N LEU A 123 9.88 1.25 -3.51
CA LEU A 123 9.50 0.08 -4.32
C LEU A 123 8.47 0.45 -5.38
N ALA A 124 7.45 1.23 -5.03
CA ALA A 124 6.47 1.76 -5.99
C ALA A 124 7.13 2.58 -7.09
N THR A 125 8.10 3.43 -6.73
CA THR A 125 8.90 4.20 -7.68
C THR A 125 9.67 3.29 -8.64
N GLY A 126 10.28 2.21 -8.12
CA GLY A 126 10.95 1.19 -8.94
C GLY A 126 10.00 0.44 -9.88
N MET A 127 8.79 0.10 -9.42
CA MET A 127 7.75 -0.53 -10.25
C MET A 127 7.31 0.39 -11.40
N ALA A 128 7.07 1.66 -11.12
CA ALA A 128 6.71 2.65 -12.13
C ALA A 128 7.87 2.89 -13.13
N PHE A 129 9.12 2.89 -12.63
CA PHE A 129 10.30 2.95 -13.48
C PHE A 129 10.36 1.74 -14.43
N ALA A 130 10.13 0.53 -13.92
CA ALA A 130 10.12 -0.68 -14.72
C ALA A 130 9.03 -0.64 -15.81
N ALA A 131 7.80 -0.22 -15.45
CA ALA A 131 6.69 -0.06 -16.41
C ALA A 131 7.07 0.93 -17.52
N LYS A 132 7.58 2.11 -17.15
CA LYS A 132 8.03 3.11 -18.12
C LYS A 132 9.18 2.60 -19.01
N TYR A 133 10.18 1.95 -18.41
CA TYR A 133 11.33 1.40 -19.16
C TYR A 133 10.90 0.35 -20.18
N ARG A 134 9.92 -0.49 -19.80
CA ARG A 134 9.34 -1.52 -20.69
C ARG A 134 8.31 -0.97 -21.66
N LYS A 135 7.99 0.33 -21.59
CA LYS A 135 6.95 0.99 -22.39
C LYS A 135 5.56 0.36 -22.18
N GLU A 136 5.29 -0.10 -20.96
CA GLU A 136 3.99 -0.61 -20.56
C GLU A 136 3.08 0.58 -20.19
N ASP A 137 1.81 0.53 -20.65
CA ASP A 137 0.79 1.52 -20.29
C ASP A 137 0.15 1.15 -18.93
N ARG A 138 0.96 1.16 -17.87
CA ARG A 138 0.54 0.85 -16.49
C ARG A 138 0.81 2.01 -15.56
N VAL A 139 -0.11 2.20 -14.62
CA VAL A 139 0.05 3.16 -13.53
C VAL A 139 0.29 2.38 -12.25
N THR A 140 1.20 2.88 -11.40
CA THR A 140 1.46 2.32 -10.08
C THR A 140 0.74 3.14 -9.02
N LEU A 141 -0.12 2.51 -8.22
CA LEU A 141 -0.77 3.13 -7.07
C LEU A 141 -0.01 2.74 -5.81
N CYS A 142 0.49 3.73 -5.08
CA CYS A 142 1.23 3.55 -3.84
C CYS A 142 0.45 4.17 -2.67
N PHE A 143 -0.14 3.34 -1.80
CA PHE A 143 -0.89 3.78 -0.63
C PHE A 143 -0.02 3.78 0.62
N PHE A 144 -0.11 4.82 1.43
CA PHE A 144 0.59 4.92 2.70
C PHE A 144 -0.15 5.88 3.65
N GLY A 145 0.03 5.69 4.94
CA GLY A 145 -0.55 6.58 5.95
C GLY A 145 0.24 7.88 6.13
N ASP A 146 -0.39 8.87 6.77
CA ASP A 146 0.18 10.20 7.08
C ASP A 146 1.52 10.14 7.84
N GLY A 147 1.78 9.08 8.61
CA GLY A 147 3.08 8.92 9.28
C GLY A 147 4.26 8.63 8.35
N ALA A 148 4.02 8.07 7.16
CA ALA A 148 5.07 7.70 6.22
C ALA A 148 5.75 8.92 5.56
N ILE A 149 5.06 10.05 5.47
CA ILE A 149 5.54 11.27 4.78
C ILE A 149 6.79 11.89 5.40
N ASN A 150 7.17 11.49 6.61
CA ASN A 150 8.34 12.00 7.32
C ASN A 150 9.56 11.06 7.23
N GLN A 151 9.43 9.94 6.50
CA GLN A 151 10.54 9.02 6.26
C GLN A 151 11.47 9.56 5.15
N GLY A 152 12.80 9.39 5.30
CA GLY A 152 13.76 9.84 4.28
C GLY A 152 13.50 9.20 2.92
N GLY A 153 13.23 7.88 2.89
CA GLY A 153 12.93 7.15 1.67
C GLY A 153 11.69 7.64 0.91
N PHE A 154 10.72 8.24 1.62
CA PHE A 154 9.60 8.92 0.97
C PHE A 154 10.10 10.10 0.09
N HIS A 155 10.92 10.98 0.65
CA HIS A 155 11.44 12.16 -0.05
C HIS A 155 12.34 11.77 -1.23
N GLU A 156 13.19 10.77 -1.06
CA GLU A 156 14.05 10.23 -2.13
C GLU A 156 13.23 9.66 -3.28
N ALA A 157 12.18 8.89 -2.96
CA ALA A 157 11.30 8.27 -3.93
C ALA A 157 10.52 9.30 -4.75
N LEU A 158 9.95 10.33 -4.10
CA LEU A 158 9.23 11.40 -4.80
C LEU A 158 10.14 12.20 -5.72
N ASN A 159 11.37 12.51 -5.28
CA ASN A 159 12.36 13.18 -6.10
C ASN A 159 12.71 12.36 -7.35
N LEU A 160 12.95 11.05 -7.20
CA LEU A 160 13.21 10.17 -8.34
C LEU A 160 12.01 10.06 -9.28
N ALA A 161 10.80 9.99 -8.73
CA ALA A 161 9.58 9.92 -9.53
C ALA A 161 9.39 11.18 -10.38
N GLY A 162 9.59 12.38 -9.81
CA GLY A 162 9.56 13.65 -10.54
C GLY A 162 10.64 13.74 -11.61
N LEU A 163 11.90 13.46 -11.24
CA LEU A 163 13.06 13.50 -12.13
C LEU A 163 12.87 12.61 -13.38
N PHE A 164 12.37 11.40 -13.19
CA PHE A 164 12.16 10.43 -14.26
C PHE A 164 10.75 10.48 -14.87
N LYS A 165 9.87 11.39 -14.41
CA LYS A 165 8.47 11.49 -14.86
C LYS A 165 7.78 10.13 -14.86
N LEU A 166 7.74 9.47 -13.70
CA LEU A 166 7.26 8.10 -13.58
C LEU A 166 5.72 8.04 -13.45
N PRO A 167 5.07 7.01 -14.04
CA PRO A 167 3.61 6.83 -13.96
C PRO A 167 3.22 6.24 -12.58
N VAL A 168 3.32 7.05 -11.53
CA VAL A 168 2.99 6.65 -10.15
C VAL A 168 2.10 7.68 -9.47
N ILE A 169 1.12 7.20 -8.71
CA ILE A 169 0.29 8.03 -7.84
C ILE A 169 0.62 7.67 -6.40
N PHE A 170 1.11 8.65 -5.64
CA PHE A 170 1.35 8.55 -4.22
C PHE A 170 0.09 8.95 -3.47
N ILE A 171 -0.60 7.99 -2.87
CA ILE A 171 -1.89 8.18 -2.20
C ILE A 171 -1.67 8.13 -0.70
N CYS A 172 -1.72 9.30 -0.06
CA CYS A 172 -1.65 9.43 1.39
C CYS A 172 -3.04 9.22 2.00
N GLU A 173 -3.25 8.11 2.68
CA GLU A 173 -4.43 7.85 3.49
C GLU A 173 -4.34 8.63 4.80
N ASN A 174 -4.64 9.94 4.73
CA ASN A 174 -4.58 10.81 5.89
C ASN A 174 -5.76 10.55 6.82
N ASN A 175 -5.54 9.67 7.81
CA ASN A 175 -6.51 9.40 8.86
C ASN A 175 -6.22 10.17 10.16
N PHE A 176 -5.38 11.22 10.06
CA PHE A 176 -5.00 12.20 11.07
C PHE A 176 -4.10 11.70 12.21
N PHE A 177 -3.82 10.40 12.30
CA PHE A 177 -3.03 9.84 13.40
C PHE A 177 -2.05 8.76 12.94
N ALA A 178 -0.75 9.04 13.02
CA ALA A 178 0.30 8.05 12.95
C ALA A 178 0.46 7.37 14.33
N MET A 179 -0.11 6.18 14.50
CA MET A 179 -0.39 5.59 15.80
C MET A 179 -1.22 6.57 16.66
N GLY A 180 -0.65 7.15 17.69
CA GLY A 180 -1.25 8.18 18.54
C GLY A 180 -0.74 9.60 18.30
N THR A 181 0.17 9.80 17.33
CA THR A 181 0.71 11.13 17.00
C THR A 181 -0.13 11.78 15.91
N SER A 182 -0.74 12.92 16.21
CA SER A 182 -1.52 13.66 15.22
C SER A 182 -0.63 14.32 14.18
N VAL A 183 -1.16 14.49 12.95
CA VAL A 183 -0.49 15.19 11.84
C VAL A 183 -0.02 16.58 12.27
N LYS A 184 -0.82 17.33 13.04
CA LYS A 184 -0.47 18.65 13.56
C LYS A 184 0.79 18.68 14.43
N ARG A 185 1.16 17.55 15.04
CA ARG A 185 2.35 17.43 15.89
C ARG A 185 3.58 16.92 15.14
N SER A 186 3.39 16.37 13.95
CA SER A 186 4.47 15.70 13.20
C SER A 186 4.80 16.35 11.85
N THR A 187 3.98 17.30 11.39
CA THR A 187 4.14 17.94 10.08
C THR A 187 4.19 19.45 10.23
N SER A 188 5.21 20.09 9.66
CA SER A 188 5.39 21.54 9.68
C SER A 188 4.47 22.26 8.68
N LEU A 189 4.05 21.59 7.62
CA LEU A 189 3.13 22.13 6.62
C LEU A 189 1.71 22.14 7.16
N LYS A 190 0.90 23.08 6.69
CA LYS A 190 -0.51 23.17 7.01
C LYS A 190 -1.30 22.00 6.39
N GLU A 191 -1.00 21.70 5.14
CA GLU A 191 -1.61 20.64 4.36
C GLU A 191 -0.53 19.64 3.91
N ILE A 192 -0.81 18.35 3.96
CA ILE A 192 0.16 17.31 3.55
C ILE A 192 0.45 17.41 2.06
N VAL A 193 -0.57 17.70 1.26
CA VAL A 193 -0.48 17.82 -0.19
C VAL A 193 0.53 18.85 -0.66
N ASP A 194 0.81 19.90 0.12
CA ASP A 194 1.77 20.95 -0.23
C ASP A 194 3.20 20.39 -0.40
N ARG A 195 3.47 19.18 0.07
CA ARG A 195 4.76 18.51 -0.18
C ARG A 195 5.01 18.21 -1.65
N ALA A 196 3.95 18.04 -2.44
CA ALA A 196 4.04 17.75 -3.87
C ALA A 196 4.79 18.83 -4.65
N GLU A 197 4.62 20.10 -4.27
CA GLU A 197 5.29 21.25 -4.90
C GLU A 197 6.82 21.15 -4.85
N GLY A 198 7.36 20.57 -3.77
CA GLY A 198 8.80 20.37 -3.61
C GLY A 198 9.43 19.41 -4.63
N TYR A 199 8.61 18.66 -5.37
CA TYR A 199 9.04 17.65 -6.34
C TYR A 199 8.48 17.91 -7.74
N ASP A 200 7.96 19.11 -7.99
CA ASP A 200 7.36 19.50 -9.28
C ASP A 200 6.31 18.49 -9.77
N MET A 201 5.43 18.03 -8.85
CA MET A 201 4.34 17.12 -9.18
C MET A 201 2.98 17.69 -8.77
N PRO A 202 1.91 17.42 -9.54
CA PRO A 202 0.57 17.81 -9.15
C PRO A 202 0.16 17.15 -7.82
N GLY A 203 -0.45 17.96 -6.95
CA GLY A 203 -1.02 17.55 -5.68
C GLY A 203 -2.51 17.80 -5.62
N GLU A 204 -3.28 16.82 -5.15
CA GLU A 204 -4.75 16.90 -5.02
C GLU A 204 -5.20 16.45 -3.63
N VAL A 205 -6.21 17.11 -3.08
CA VAL A 205 -6.88 16.68 -1.87
C VAL A 205 -8.23 16.10 -2.26
N VAL A 206 -8.57 14.93 -1.71
CA VAL A 206 -9.86 14.28 -1.93
C VAL A 206 -10.54 13.94 -0.59
N ASP A 207 -11.87 13.99 -0.56
CA ASP A 207 -12.65 13.46 0.54
C ASP A 207 -12.63 11.92 0.49
N GLY A 208 -11.72 11.32 1.27
CA GLY A 208 -11.57 9.87 1.39
C GLY A 208 -12.76 9.15 2.04
N MET A 209 -13.78 9.89 2.51
CA MET A 209 -15.07 9.34 2.94
C MET A 209 -16.10 9.30 1.78
N SER A 210 -15.75 9.82 0.60
CA SER A 210 -16.58 9.84 -0.60
C SER A 210 -16.04 8.92 -1.70
N PHE A 211 -16.68 7.78 -1.91
CA PHE A 211 -16.30 6.85 -2.98
C PHE A 211 -16.20 7.53 -4.35
N ARG A 212 -17.22 8.33 -4.69
CA ARG A 212 -17.30 9.00 -6.01
C ARG A 212 -16.18 10.00 -6.20
N GLU A 213 -15.91 10.83 -5.20
CA GLU A 213 -14.85 11.83 -5.30
C GLU A 213 -13.48 11.19 -5.48
N VAL A 214 -13.18 10.13 -4.70
CA VAL A 214 -11.94 9.37 -4.88
C VAL A 214 -11.86 8.76 -6.28
N ARG A 215 -12.92 8.07 -6.74
CA ARG A 215 -12.97 7.45 -8.07
C ARG A 215 -12.74 8.47 -9.18
N ASP A 216 -13.52 9.55 -9.16
CA ASP A 216 -13.56 10.51 -10.26
C ASP A 216 -12.23 11.28 -10.34
N LYS A 217 -11.70 11.74 -9.20
CA LYS A 217 -10.45 12.46 -9.15
C LYS A 217 -9.24 11.57 -9.54
N LEU A 218 -9.17 10.34 -9.02
CA LEU A 218 -8.13 9.40 -9.45
C LEU A 218 -8.28 9.00 -10.91
N GLY A 219 -9.50 8.89 -11.43
CA GLY A 219 -9.75 8.66 -12.86
C GLY A 219 -9.19 9.77 -13.75
N GLU A 220 -9.38 11.03 -13.37
CA GLU A 220 -8.80 12.20 -14.06
C GLU A 220 -7.26 12.15 -14.05
N ILE A 221 -6.66 11.90 -12.89
CA ILE A 221 -5.21 11.81 -12.72
C ILE A 221 -4.64 10.65 -13.54
N ILE A 222 -5.23 9.46 -13.47
CA ILE A 222 -4.81 8.29 -14.24
C ILE A 222 -4.86 8.56 -15.75
N ALA A 223 -5.93 9.18 -16.22
CA ALA A 223 -6.09 9.55 -17.63
C ALA A 223 -4.99 10.53 -18.08
N SER A 224 -4.64 11.50 -17.24
CA SER A 224 -3.54 12.44 -17.48
C SER A 224 -2.19 11.71 -17.56
N ILE A 225 -1.89 10.83 -16.58
CA ILE A 225 -0.64 10.06 -16.52
C ILE A 225 -0.47 9.14 -17.74
N ARG A 226 -1.56 8.51 -18.20
CA ARG A 226 -1.51 7.66 -19.40
C ARG A 226 -1.25 8.46 -20.68
N LYS A 227 -1.72 9.70 -20.73
CA LYS A 227 -1.48 10.59 -21.88
C LYS A 227 -0.05 11.12 -21.91
N ASP A 228 0.46 11.52 -20.76
CA ASP A 228 1.82 12.05 -20.59
C ASP A 228 2.34 11.57 -19.22
N PRO A 229 3.26 10.60 -19.16
CA PRO A 229 3.71 10.03 -17.90
C PRO A 229 4.33 11.05 -16.95
N HIS A 230 3.78 11.18 -15.76
CA HIS A 230 4.26 12.01 -14.66
C HIS A 230 3.79 11.42 -13.32
N PRO A 231 4.45 11.71 -12.20
CA PRO A 231 3.94 11.32 -10.90
C PRO A 231 2.85 12.28 -10.42
N ALA A 232 2.00 11.82 -9.50
CA ALA A 232 1.03 12.66 -8.81
C ALA A 232 0.98 12.30 -7.32
N PHE A 233 0.60 13.27 -6.49
CA PHE A 233 0.37 13.09 -5.07
C PHE A 233 -1.10 13.35 -4.74
N VAL A 234 -1.72 12.43 -4.00
CA VAL A 234 -3.13 12.56 -3.55
C VAL A 234 -3.18 12.43 -2.04
N GLU A 235 -3.70 13.45 -1.37
CA GLU A 235 -4.07 13.39 0.05
C GLU A 235 -5.54 12.98 0.16
N ALA A 236 -5.81 11.70 0.48
CA ALA A 236 -7.15 11.20 0.76
C ALA A 236 -7.48 11.37 2.25
N ARG A 237 -8.31 12.37 2.59
CA ARG A 237 -8.72 12.63 3.97
C ARG A 237 -9.80 11.65 4.37
N THR A 238 -9.44 10.77 5.28
CA THR A 238 -10.30 9.67 5.73
C THR A 238 -10.26 9.53 7.26
N TYR A 239 -10.95 8.54 7.81
CA TYR A 239 -10.90 8.33 9.25
C TYR A 239 -10.95 6.85 9.62
N ARG A 240 -10.00 6.43 10.47
CA ARG A 240 -9.92 5.07 10.99
C ARG A 240 -10.81 4.92 12.22
N TYR A 241 -11.84 4.04 12.19
CA TYR A 241 -12.77 3.88 13.31
C TYR A 241 -12.20 3.08 14.47
N ARG A 242 -11.20 2.24 14.23
CA ARG A 242 -10.52 1.44 15.26
C ARG A 242 -9.20 2.08 15.68
N GLY A 243 -8.57 1.56 16.73
CA GLY A 243 -7.21 1.92 17.10
C GLY A 243 -6.21 1.69 15.97
N HIS A 244 -4.96 2.04 16.18
CA HIS A 244 -3.91 1.82 15.17
C HIS A 244 -3.78 0.33 14.80
N SER A 245 -3.76 -0.53 15.79
CA SER A 245 -3.87 -1.98 15.69
C SER A 245 -4.93 -2.49 16.66
N MET A 246 -5.22 -3.77 16.62
CA MET A 246 -6.20 -4.38 17.54
C MET A 246 -5.80 -4.29 19.03
N SER A 247 -4.51 -4.15 19.32
CA SER A 247 -4.00 -3.95 20.69
C SER A 247 -4.02 -2.49 21.16
N ASP A 248 -4.32 -1.54 20.26
CA ASP A 248 -4.34 -0.10 20.57
C ASP A 248 -5.70 0.32 21.15
N PRO A 249 -5.77 0.82 22.40
CA PRO A 249 -7.01 1.28 23.02
C PRO A 249 -7.53 2.61 22.47
N ALA A 250 -6.78 3.30 21.60
CA ALA A 250 -7.11 4.57 20.94
C ALA A 250 -7.43 5.71 21.96
N SER A 251 -6.73 5.79 23.09
CA SER A 251 -6.94 6.80 24.13
C SER A 251 -6.55 8.23 23.73
N TYR A 252 -5.91 8.40 22.58
CA TYR A 252 -5.46 9.70 22.03
C TYR A 252 -6.55 10.47 21.29
N ARG A 253 -7.76 9.93 21.15
CA ARG A 253 -8.92 10.56 20.51
C ARG A 253 -10.19 10.39 21.35
N THR A 254 -11.14 11.32 21.17
CA THR A 254 -12.39 11.29 21.94
C THR A 254 -13.46 10.45 21.26
N LYS A 255 -14.49 10.06 22.03
CA LYS A 255 -15.66 9.36 21.50
C LYS A 255 -16.48 10.26 20.58
N GLU A 256 -16.58 11.54 20.93
CA GLU A 256 -17.32 12.55 20.18
C GLU A 256 -16.69 12.78 18.80
N GLU A 257 -15.35 12.81 18.72
CA GLU A 257 -14.62 12.88 17.44
C GLU A 257 -14.95 11.66 16.56
N LEU A 258 -14.90 10.45 17.14
CA LEU A 258 -15.23 9.23 16.40
C LEU A 258 -16.67 9.22 15.89
N GLU A 259 -17.64 9.60 16.74
CA GLU A 259 -19.06 9.64 16.34
C GLU A 259 -19.32 10.66 15.22
N LYS A 260 -18.64 11.81 15.24
CA LYS A 260 -18.71 12.79 14.15
C LYS A 260 -18.37 12.16 12.79
N TYR A 261 -17.27 11.37 12.72
CA TYR A 261 -16.87 10.71 11.48
C TYR A 261 -17.77 9.52 11.11
N ARG A 262 -18.41 8.87 12.10
CA ARG A 262 -19.39 7.82 11.83
C ARG A 262 -20.67 8.33 11.18
N LEU A 263 -21.04 9.59 11.41
CA LEU A 263 -22.18 10.20 10.71
C LEU A 263 -21.92 10.36 9.20
N GLU A 264 -20.63 10.43 8.83
CA GLU A 264 -20.17 10.54 7.44
C GLU A 264 -19.65 9.17 6.90
N ASP A 265 -20.15 8.05 7.45
CA ASP A 265 -19.69 6.71 7.08
C ASP A 265 -19.75 6.48 5.56
N PRO A 266 -18.62 6.04 4.93
CA PRO A 266 -18.53 5.97 3.47
C PRO A 266 -19.52 4.99 2.84
N ILE A 267 -19.83 3.87 3.51
CA ILE A 267 -20.81 2.89 3.05
C ILE A 267 -22.21 3.51 3.09
N THR A 268 -22.55 4.17 4.19
CA THR A 268 -23.83 4.83 4.38
C THR A 268 -24.04 5.97 3.36
N ARG A 269 -22.99 6.76 3.08
CA ARG A 269 -23.03 7.83 2.06
C ARG A 269 -23.31 7.28 0.66
N LEU A 270 -22.56 6.26 0.23
CA LEU A 270 -22.76 5.68 -1.11
C LEU A 270 -24.13 5.01 -1.22
N ARG A 271 -24.58 4.24 -0.20
CA ARG A 271 -25.94 3.69 -0.13
C ARG A 271 -26.99 4.77 -0.33
N ALA A 272 -26.91 5.88 0.44
CA ALA A 272 -27.87 6.96 0.37
C ALA A 272 -27.91 7.63 -1.02
N GLN A 273 -26.76 7.79 -1.68
CA GLN A 273 -26.66 8.32 -3.04
C GLN A 273 -27.35 7.39 -4.04
N LEU A 274 -27.00 6.10 -4.03
CA LEU A 274 -27.57 5.11 -4.94
C LEU A 274 -29.08 4.92 -4.75
N THR A 275 -29.54 4.94 -3.50
CA THR A 275 -30.99 4.85 -3.21
C THR A 275 -31.75 6.08 -3.72
N ARG A 276 -31.22 7.28 -3.54
CA ARG A 276 -31.81 8.52 -4.04
C ARG A 276 -31.89 8.56 -5.57
N GLU A 277 -30.92 7.95 -6.23
CA GLU A 277 -30.86 7.83 -7.70
C GLU A 277 -31.70 6.66 -8.25
N GLY A 278 -32.35 5.88 -7.38
CA GLY A 278 -33.14 4.71 -7.79
C GLY A 278 -32.30 3.52 -8.29
N LYS A 279 -30.98 3.54 -8.07
CA LYS A 279 -30.06 2.49 -8.48
C LYS A 279 -29.98 1.33 -7.48
N LEU A 280 -30.47 1.55 -6.24
CA LEU A 280 -30.41 0.58 -5.16
C LEU A 280 -31.65 0.66 -4.29
N THR A 281 -32.35 -0.47 -4.06
CA THR A 281 -33.41 -0.56 -3.07
C THR A 281 -32.90 -1.01 -1.70
N ASN A 282 -33.69 -0.85 -0.64
CA ASN A 282 -33.33 -1.34 0.68
C ASN A 282 -33.17 -2.87 0.69
N GLU A 283 -34.06 -3.59 0.00
CA GLU A 283 -34.00 -5.04 -0.10
C GLU A 283 -32.74 -5.52 -0.84
N GLN A 284 -32.31 -4.79 -1.86
CA GLN A 284 -31.05 -5.08 -2.56
C GLN A 284 -29.85 -4.84 -1.63
N PHE A 285 -29.84 -3.72 -0.90
CA PHE A 285 -28.78 -3.44 0.07
C PHE A 285 -28.70 -4.54 1.15
N ASP A 286 -29.82 -4.94 1.71
CA ASP A 286 -29.87 -5.99 2.74
C ASP A 286 -29.34 -7.33 2.21
N LYS A 287 -29.61 -7.66 0.94
CA LYS A 287 -29.04 -8.83 0.27
C LYS A 287 -27.53 -8.73 0.11
N LEU A 288 -26.99 -7.57 -0.29
CA LEU A 288 -25.54 -7.34 -0.40
C LEU A 288 -24.86 -7.45 0.95
N ASP A 289 -25.39 -6.84 1.99
CA ASP A 289 -24.84 -6.90 3.34
C ASP A 289 -24.89 -8.33 3.92
N LYS A 290 -25.99 -9.05 3.69
CA LYS A 290 -26.11 -10.46 4.07
C LYS A 290 -25.05 -11.32 3.35
N SER A 291 -24.89 -11.16 2.04
CA SER A 291 -23.88 -11.87 1.25
C SER A 291 -22.46 -11.58 1.76
N ALA A 292 -22.12 -10.32 2.06
CA ALA A 292 -20.83 -9.94 2.62
C ALA A 292 -20.57 -10.61 3.98
N LYS A 293 -21.59 -10.67 4.86
CA LYS A 293 -21.51 -11.37 6.16
C LYS A 293 -21.28 -12.87 5.99
N GLU A 294 -21.98 -13.49 5.04
CA GLU A 294 -21.85 -14.91 4.74
C GLU A 294 -20.46 -15.24 4.19
N GLN A 295 -19.93 -14.43 3.26
CA GLN A 295 -18.59 -14.58 2.72
C GLN A 295 -17.52 -14.44 3.82
N ALA A 296 -17.61 -13.40 4.65
CA ALA A 296 -16.69 -13.21 5.76
C ALA A 296 -16.75 -14.34 6.80
N MET A 297 -17.93 -14.93 7.02
CA MET A 297 -18.06 -16.10 7.90
C MET A 297 -17.52 -17.38 7.24
N ALA A 298 -17.74 -17.55 5.96
CA ALA A 298 -17.22 -18.69 5.20
C ALA A 298 -15.70 -18.71 5.20
N SER A 299 -15.05 -17.53 5.03
CA SER A 299 -13.61 -17.40 5.05
C SER A 299 -12.98 -17.82 6.40
N VAL A 300 -13.64 -17.54 7.53
CA VAL A 300 -13.19 -18.03 8.84
C VAL A 300 -13.21 -19.57 8.87
N LYS A 301 -14.32 -20.19 8.42
CA LYS A 301 -14.44 -21.65 8.38
C LYS A 301 -13.43 -22.30 7.43
N PHE A 302 -13.12 -21.63 6.32
CA PHE A 302 -12.09 -22.06 5.39
C PHE A 302 -10.71 -22.02 6.06
N ALA A 303 -10.36 -20.92 6.69
CA ALA A 303 -9.08 -20.76 7.39
C ALA A 303 -8.91 -21.81 8.52
N GLU A 304 -9.97 -22.08 9.30
CA GLU A 304 -9.95 -23.10 10.37
C GLU A 304 -9.67 -24.52 9.87
N LYS A 305 -10.08 -24.83 8.65
CA LYS A 305 -9.88 -26.15 8.02
C LYS A 305 -8.58 -26.26 7.23
N SER A 306 -7.94 -25.15 6.97
CA SER A 306 -6.72 -25.09 6.18
C SER A 306 -5.51 -25.62 6.95
N ALA A 307 -4.60 -26.27 6.24
CA ALA A 307 -3.40 -26.84 6.82
C ALA A 307 -2.42 -25.74 7.26
N GLU A 308 -1.57 -26.05 8.24
CA GLU A 308 -0.41 -25.25 8.57
C GLU A 308 0.61 -25.29 7.42
N PRO A 309 1.45 -24.21 7.25
CA PRO A 309 2.56 -24.27 6.33
C PRO A 309 3.52 -25.42 6.68
N PRO A 310 4.09 -26.11 5.68
CA PRO A 310 5.12 -27.12 5.93
C PRO A 310 6.31 -26.51 6.65
N LEU A 311 6.89 -27.23 7.63
CA LEU A 311 8.02 -26.75 8.41
C LEU A 311 9.25 -26.45 7.52
N GLU A 312 9.41 -27.13 6.42
CA GLU A 312 10.45 -26.93 5.42
C GLU A 312 10.36 -25.55 4.73
N ASP A 313 9.17 -24.94 4.68
CA ASP A 313 8.99 -23.62 4.10
C ASP A 313 9.62 -22.50 4.93
N LEU A 314 10.04 -22.79 6.18
CA LEU A 314 10.70 -21.83 7.07
C LEU A 314 11.98 -21.20 6.46
N TYR A 315 12.69 -21.95 5.62
CA TYR A 315 13.94 -21.50 5.00
C TYR A 315 13.83 -21.31 3.48
N LYS A 316 12.71 -21.69 2.86
CA LYS A 316 12.57 -21.83 1.42
C LYS A 316 12.50 -20.49 0.65
N TYR A 317 11.96 -19.44 1.28
CA TYR A 317 11.69 -18.16 0.60
C TYR A 317 12.54 -17.01 1.13
N ILE A 318 13.68 -17.28 1.76
CA ILE A 318 14.57 -16.26 2.34
C ILE A 318 15.39 -15.56 1.25
N TYR A 319 15.81 -16.30 0.23
CA TYR A 319 16.60 -15.82 -0.89
C TYR A 319 15.89 -16.15 -2.21
N ALA A 320 16.15 -15.35 -3.25
CA ALA A 320 15.76 -15.74 -4.59
C ALA A 320 16.45 -17.06 -4.96
N GLU A 321 15.66 -18.08 -5.28
CA GLU A 321 16.20 -19.31 -5.84
C GLU A 321 16.80 -18.97 -7.22
N ASN A 322 17.96 -19.50 -7.54
CA ASN A 322 18.47 -19.44 -8.91
C ASN A 322 17.50 -20.25 -9.77
N ASP A 323 16.68 -19.57 -10.51
CA ASP A 323 15.82 -20.16 -11.52
C ASP A 323 16.76 -20.59 -12.67
N GLU A 324 17.23 -21.85 -12.63
CA GLU A 324 18.09 -22.43 -13.68
C GLU A 324 17.41 -22.41 -15.06
N THR A 325 16.10 -22.07 -15.11
CA THR A 325 15.31 -21.92 -16.33
C THR A 325 15.27 -20.47 -16.86
N SER A 326 15.76 -19.50 -16.09
CA SER A 326 15.90 -18.13 -16.60
C SER A 326 17.11 -18.05 -17.51
N GLU A 327 16.90 -18.02 -18.81
CA GLU A 327 17.95 -17.63 -19.76
C GLU A 327 18.57 -16.29 -19.29
N PRO A 328 19.91 -16.20 -19.18
CA PRO A 328 20.54 -14.94 -18.80
C PRO A 328 20.13 -13.90 -19.85
N ALA A 329 19.63 -12.75 -19.37
CA ALA A 329 19.30 -11.63 -20.26
C ALA A 329 20.48 -11.41 -21.20
N PRO A 330 20.27 -11.25 -22.51
CA PRO A 330 21.35 -11.11 -23.46
C PRO A 330 22.25 -9.94 -23.02
N ALA A 331 23.51 -10.23 -22.80
CA ALA A 331 24.51 -9.24 -22.43
C ALA A 331 24.57 -8.21 -23.56
N THR A 332 23.93 -7.05 -23.34
CA THR A 332 24.12 -5.89 -24.23
C THR A 332 25.58 -5.45 -24.09
N GLY A 333 26.38 -5.85 -25.09
CA GLY A 333 27.80 -5.64 -25.08
C GLY A 333 28.18 -4.16 -25.05
N ARG A 334 29.03 -3.86 -24.11
CA ARG A 334 30.22 -3.02 -24.25
C ARG A 334 31.10 -3.16 -23.01
N ALA A 335 31.88 -4.25 -22.96
CA ALA A 335 33.03 -4.30 -22.08
C ALA A 335 34.09 -3.34 -22.63
N THR A 336 34.29 -2.18 -22.05
CA THR A 336 35.50 -1.40 -22.19
C THR A 336 36.60 -2.12 -21.41
N LYS A 337 37.64 -2.56 -22.13
CA LYS A 337 38.83 -3.17 -21.54
C LYS A 337 39.43 -2.22 -20.48
N PRO A 338 39.84 -2.73 -19.32
CA PRO A 338 40.61 -1.94 -18.37
C PRO A 338 42.01 -1.70 -18.95
N ALA A 339 42.41 -0.43 -18.98
CA ALA A 339 43.76 -0.02 -19.34
C ALA A 339 44.78 -0.68 -18.39
N GLY A 340 45.75 -1.35 -18.97
CA GLY A 340 46.83 -2.05 -18.27
C GLY A 340 47.63 -1.09 -17.40
N ARG A 341 47.74 -1.41 -16.09
CA ARG A 341 48.73 -0.82 -15.18
C ARG A 341 50.09 -1.44 -15.45
N GLY A 342 50.98 -0.65 -16.03
CA GLY A 342 52.39 -1.00 -16.17
C GLY A 342 53.05 -1.10 -14.78
N THR A 343 53.65 -2.23 -14.51
CA THR A 343 54.54 -2.48 -13.38
C THR A 343 55.90 -1.78 -13.64
N SER A 344 56.25 -0.82 -12.78
CA SER A 344 57.62 -0.36 -12.62
C SER A 344 58.01 -0.48 -11.17
N ALA A 345 58.78 -1.52 -10.89
CA ALA A 345 59.51 -1.66 -9.64
C ALA A 345 60.79 -0.81 -9.71
N LYS A 346 61.02 0.04 -8.73
CA LYS A 346 62.38 0.48 -8.34
C LYS A 346 62.46 0.69 -6.84
N ASN A 347 63.26 -0.17 -6.25
CA ASN A 347 63.88 -0.10 -4.95
C ASN A 347 64.54 1.26 -4.67
N ARG A 348 64.43 1.78 -3.43
CA ARG A 348 65.55 2.36 -2.69
C ARG A 348 65.19 2.55 -1.21
N ARG A 349 65.87 1.80 -0.42
CA ARG A 349 66.55 1.92 0.89
C ARG A 349 66.22 3.09 1.81
N ALA A 350 66.09 2.66 3.04
CA ALA A 350 66.04 3.27 4.34
C ALA A 350 67.14 4.31 4.64
N THR A 351 66.79 5.29 5.45
CA THR A 351 67.50 5.91 6.60
C THR A 351 66.42 6.76 7.30
N GLY A 352 66.12 6.65 8.52
CA GLY A 352 66.82 6.67 9.78
C GLY A 352 66.81 8.08 10.43
N ARG A 353 66.17 8.21 11.60
CA ARG A 353 66.38 9.19 12.70
C ARG A 353 65.20 10.15 13.01
N THR A 354 64.62 9.86 14.15
CA THR A 354 64.73 10.46 15.49
C THR A 354 63.86 11.64 15.81
N ALA A 355 63.06 11.41 16.79
CA ALA A 355 62.39 12.17 17.80
C ALA A 355 62.71 13.67 17.96
N SER A 356 61.67 14.49 18.19
CA SER A 356 61.71 15.52 19.24
C SER A 356 60.29 15.97 19.56
N THR A 357 60.00 15.92 20.79
CA THR A 357 59.01 16.41 21.71
C THR A 357 58.81 17.92 21.70
N ASN A 358 57.68 18.31 22.31
CA ASN A 358 57.23 19.62 22.83
C ASN A 358 56.29 20.37 21.86
N GLY A 359 55.16 20.84 22.24
CA GLY A 359 54.60 21.23 23.53
C GLY A 359 53.73 22.45 23.35
N ASP A 360 52.63 22.47 24.02
CA ASP A 360 51.83 23.62 24.48
C ASP A 360 51.05 24.55 23.52
N SER A 361 49.79 24.52 23.85
CA SER A 361 48.87 25.64 24.18
C SER A 361 48.58 26.74 23.14
N ALA A 362 47.37 26.78 22.69
CA ALA A 362 46.36 27.81 23.03
C ALA A 362 44.98 27.30 22.52
#